data_e4d72c8fdabc25766285ed1024e9c08d
#
_entry.id   e4d72c8fdabc25766285ed1024e9c08d
#
_cell.length_a   1.000
_cell.length_b   1.000
_cell.length_c   1.000
_cell.angle_alpha   90.00
_cell.angle_beta   90.00
_cell.angle_gamma   90.00
#
_symmetry.space_group_name_H-M   'P 1'
#
loop_
_entity.id
_entity.type
_entity.pdbx_description
1 polymer ?
#
loop_
_entity_poly.entity_id
_entity_poly.type
_entity_poly.pdbx_seq_one_letter_code
_entity_poly.pdbx_strand_id
1 'polypeptide(L)'
;RGKITLRAEAEIEEMSGNRQKIIVTSLPYQVNKAKLVKTISDLTKEKKIEGISEVRDESDRKEKTRVVIELKRDANAQVVLNQLYKHTQMQDTFGIIMLALVNGVPKILTLRQILDCYIEHRKEVILRRTQFDLDKALARAHILEGLKIALDNIDEVIEIIRSSYDDAKERLMKRFGLSDIQAQSILDMRLKTLSGLQREKIENEYNELMQLIAHLRDILASEKLVFDIIKEELIEIKTKFGDDRLTKIIPAEGEFLVEDLIKEEQTVIALTHFGYIKRMPIDTYKSQRRGGKGI
;
A
#
# COMPACT_ATOMS: atom_id res chain seq x y z
N ARG A 1 10.51 11.34 14.27
CA ARG A 1 9.23 11.85 13.77
C ARG A 1 9.48 12.67 12.51
N GLY A 2 8.97 12.23 11.35
CA GLY A 2 9.06 12.96 10.09
C GLY A 2 7.84 13.85 9.88
N LYS A 3 8.02 14.91 9.11
CA LYS A 3 6.93 15.74 8.59
C LYS A 3 7.02 15.73 7.07
N ILE A 4 5.90 15.66 6.40
CA ILE A 4 5.78 15.88 4.96
C ILE A 4 4.79 16.99 4.70
N THR A 5 5.02 17.77 3.67
CA THR A 5 4.07 18.77 3.19
C THR A 5 3.24 18.16 2.08
N LEU A 6 1.92 18.20 2.23
CA LEU A 6 0.96 17.78 1.22
C LEU A 6 0.34 19.00 0.59
N ARG A 7 0.24 19.01 -0.74
CA ARG A 7 -0.32 20.10 -1.52
C ARG A 7 -1.49 19.60 -2.36
N ALA A 8 -2.56 20.36 -2.47
CA ALA A 8 -3.64 20.13 -3.43
C ALA A 8 -3.09 20.18 -4.85
N GLU A 9 -3.62 19.35 -5.74
CA GLU A 9 -3.36 19.45 -7.17
C GLU A 9 -4.29 20.52 -7.75
N ALA A 10 -3.71 21.52 -8.40
CA ALA A 10 -4.45 22.65 -8.96
C ALA A 10 -3.88 23.02 -10.33
N GLU A 11 -4.77 23.33 -11.25
CA GLU A 11 -4.48 23.75 -12.62
C GLU A 11 -5.05 25.14 -12.87
N ILE A 12 -4.35 25.94 -13.68
CA ILE A 12 -4.80 27.27 -14.06
C ILE A 12 -5.31 27.18 -15.49
N GLU A 13 -6.58 27.52 -15.69
CA GLU A 13 -7.21 27.56 -17.00
C GLU A 13 -7.63 28.98 -17.39
N GLU A 14 -7.52 29.29 -18.68
CA GLU A 14 -8.01 30.56 -19.24
C GLU A 14 -9.53 30.52 -19.47
N MET A 15 -10.17 31.65 -19.23
CA MET A 15 -11.58 31.88 -19.49
C MET A 15 -11.79 32.97 -20.55
N SER A 16 -12.97 33.02 -21.13
CA SER A 16 -13.33 34.09 -22.04
C SER A 16 -13.19 35.48 -21.37
N GLY A 17 -12.70 36.47 -22.15
CA GLY A 17 -12.52 37.85 -21.68
C GLY A 17 -11.27 38.08 -20.83
N ASN A 18 -10.16 37.34 -21.09
CA ASN A 18 -8.88 37.50 -20.42
C ASN A 18 -8.97 37.33 -18.89
N ARG A 19 -9.84 36.41 -18.45
CA ARG A 19 -9.94 35.96 -17.05
C ARG A 19 -9.32 34.58 -16.90
N GLN A 20 -8.93 34.24 -15.71
CA GLN A 20 -8.38 32.92 -15.37
C GLN A 20 -9.21 32.29 -14.25
N LYS A 21 -9.17 30.97 -14.17
CA LYS A 21 -9.73 30.19 -13.07
C LYS A 21 -8.70 29.17 -12.58
N ILE A 22 -8.74 28.85 -11.31
CA ILE A 22 -7.96 27.78 -10.70
C ILE A 22 -8.91 26.62 -10.44
N ILE A 23 -8.57 25.44 -10.97
CA ILE A 23 -9.34 24.21 -10.79
C ILE A 23 -8.54 23.32 -9.87
N VAL A 24 -9.13 22.97 -8.72
CA VAL A 24 -8.51 22.04 -7.74
C VAL A 24 -9.11 20.66 -7.96
N THR A 25 -8.28 19.70 -8.35
CA THR A 25 -8.66 18.32 -8.70
C THR A 25 -8.41 17.32 -7.61
N SER A 26 -7.50 17.62 -6.67
CA SER A 26 -7.28 16.80 -5.48
C SER A 26 -6.98 17.66 -4.26
N LEU A 27 -7.24 17.11 -3.07
CA LEU A 27 -7.00 17.79 -1.80
C LEU A 27 -6.04 16.97 -0.93
N PRO A 28 -5.29 17.61 -0.04
CA PRO A 28 -4.48 16.91 0.95
C PRO A 28 -5.33 15.95 1.80
N TYR A 29 -4.70 14.87 2.25
CA TYR A 29 -5.35 13.89 3.10
C TYR A 29 -5.97 14.53 4.35
N GLN A 30 -7.18 14.10 4.75
CA GLN A 30 -7.97 14.62 5.87
C GLN A 30 -8.51 16.05 5.73
N VAL A 31 -8.35 16.72 4.59
CA VAL A 31 -8.95 18.03 4.36
C VAL A 31 -10.42 17.88 3.99
N ASN A 32 -11.29 18.58 4.73
CA ASN A 32 -12.72 18.64 4.42
C ASN A 32 -12.98 19.68 3.33
N LYS A 33 -13.46 19.22 2.16
CA LYS A 33 -13.71 20.05 0.99
C LYS A 33 -14.67 21.22 1.26
N ALA A 34 -15.80 20.95 1.90
CA ALA A 34 -16.81 21.97 2.18
C ALA A 34 -16.27 23.06 3.12
N LYS A 35 -15.48 22.65 4.15
CA LYS A 35 -14.83 23.60 5.04
C LYS A 35 -13.78 24.42 4.30
N LEU A 36 -13.01 23.81 3.40
CA LEU A 36 -12.01 24.51 2.59
C LEU A 36 -12.67 25.58 1.71
N VAL A 37 -13.74 25.24 0.95
CA VAL A 37 -14.49 26.17 0.11
C VAL A 37 -15.01 27.35 0.92
N LYS A 38 -15.59 27.07 2.09
CA LYS A 38 -16.05 28.11 3.02
C LYS A 38 -14.89 29.01 3.48
N THR A 39 -13.77 28.43 3.90
CA THR A 39 -12.58 29.18 4.34
C THR A 39 -12.07 30.11 3.24
N ILE A 40 -11.98 29.64 1.99
CA ILE A 40 -11.56 30.47 0.85
C ILE A 40 -12.54 31.65 0.65
N SER A 41 -13.84 31.39 0.71
CA SER A 41 -14.86 32.43 0.59
C SER A 41 -14.75 33.48 1.71
N ASP A 42 -14.53 33.02 2.95
CA ASP A 42 -14.40 33.93 4.12
C ASP A 42 -13.12 34.79 4.01
N LEU A 43 -11.98 34.22 3.63
CA LEU A 43 -10.72 34.94 3.39
C LEU A 43 -10.84 35.97 2.26
N THR A 44 -11.64 35.68 1.24
CA THR A 44 -11.93 36.61 0.14
C THR A 44 -12.77 37.79 0.63
N LYS A 45 -13.80 37.54 1.44
CA LYS A 45 -14.65 38.59 2.03
C LYS A 45 -13.85 39.48 3.02
N GLU A 46 -12.95 38.90 3.79
CA GLU A 46 -12.04 39.60 4.72
C GLU A 46 -10.90 40.34 3.99
N LYS A 47 -10.83 40.25 2.66
CA LYS A 47 -9.74 40.84 1.83
C LYS A 47 -8.34 40.35 2.20
N LYS A 48 -8.21 39.18 2.81
CA LYS A 48 -6.93 38.54 3.06
C LYS A 48 -6.33 37.89 1.84
N ILE A 49 -7.20 37.42 0.92
CA ILE A 49 -6.82 36.96 -0.40
C ILE A 49 -7.62 37.80 -1.40
N GLU A 50 -6.91 38.59 -2.18
CA GLU A 50 -7.49 39.42 -3.22
C GLU A 50 -7.45 38.73 -4.59
N GLY A 51 -8.24 39.19 -5.54
CA GLY A 51 -8.22 38.67 -6.90
C GLY A 51 -9.20 37.54 -7.18
N ILE A 52 -9.87 36.98 -6.18
CA ILE A 52 -10.91 35.97 -6.34
C ILE A 52 -12.26 36.66 -6.63
N SER A 53 -12.98 36.17 -7.62
CA SER A 53 -14.34 36.60 -7.98
C SER A 53 -15.40 35.72 -7.36
N GLU A 54 -15.25 34.40 -7.55
CA GLU A 54 -16.20 33.39 -7.07
C GLU A 54 -15.50 32.06 -6.76
N VAL A 55 -16.07 31.30 -5.83
CA VAL A 55 -15.62 29.93 -5.51
C VAL A 55 -16.82 29.01 -5.54
N ARG A 56 -16.72 27.93 -6.32
CA ARG A 56 -17.77 26.92 -6.50
C ARG A 56 -17.23 25.52 -6.32
N ASP A 57 -18.06 24.64 -5.76
CA ASP A 57 -17.82 23.20 -5.74
C ASP A 57 -18.62 22.56 -6.90
N GLU A 58 -17.90 22.12 -7.92
CA GLU A 58 -18.46 21.46 -9.10
C GLU A 58 -18.22 19.95 -9.09
N SER A 59 -17.91 19.37 -7.95
CA SER A 59 -17.62 17.94 -7.83
C SER A 59 -18.84 17.08 -8.13
N ASP A 60 -18.65 16.00 -8.86
CA ASP A 60 -19.68 15.03 -9.22
C ASP A 60 -19.23 13.57 -8.95
N ARG A 61 -19.98 12.58 -9.49
CA ARG A 61 -19.61 11.15 -9.36
C ARG A 61 -18.36 10.78 -10.15
N LYS A 62 -18.05 11.47 -11.24
CA LYS A 62 -16.90 11.21 -12.10
C LYS A 62 -15.67 11.94 -11.56
N GLU A 63 -15.84 13.25 -11.30
CA GLU A 63 -14.80 14.10 -10.72
C GLU A 63 -15.10 14.33 -9.24
N LYS A 64 -14.63 13.40 -8.41
CA LYS A 64 -14.88 13.40 -6.95
C LYS A 64 -14.46 14.69 -6.26
N THR A 65 -13.48 15.39 -6.82
CA THR A 65 -13.01 16.69 -6.35
C THR A 65 -12.84 17.60 -7.56
N ARG A 66 -13.67 18.63 -7.63
CA ARG A 66 -13.54 19.72 -8.59
C ARG A 66 -13.99 21.00 -7.91
N VAL A 67 -13.06 21.76 -7.38
CA VAL A 67 -13.32 23.09 -6.82
C VAL A 67 -12.83 24.13 -7.80
N VAL A 68 -13.72 24.98 -8.27
CA VAL A 68 -13.43 26.03 -9.26
C VAL A 68 -13.37 27.38 -8.54
N ILE A 69 -12.25 28.07 -8.71
CA ILE A 69 -11.99 29.41 -8.15
C ILE A 69 -11.81 30.36 -9.31
N GLU A 70 -12.83 31.18 -9.59
CA GLU A 70 -12.77 32.19 -10.64
C GLU A 70 -12.04 33.44 -10.17
N LEU A 71 -11.17 33.96 -11.04
CA LEU A 71 -10.37 35.12 -10.74
C LEU A 71 -10.94 36.39 -11.40
N LYS A 72 -10.64 37.54 -10.80
CA LYS A 72 -10.88 38.84 -11.40
C LYS A 72 -9.94 39.05 -12.58
N ARG A 73 -10.33 39.92 -13.53
CA ARG A 73 -9.60 40.16 -14.77
C ARG A 73 -8.12 40.54 -14.57
N ASP A 74 -7.80 41.30 -13.53
CA ASP A 74 -6.48 41.83 -13.28
C ASP A 74 -5.70 41.02 -12.22
N ALA A 75 -6.22 39.84 -11.84
CA ALA A 75 -5.57 39.00 -10.85
C ALA A 75 -4.51 38.10 -11.51
N ASN A 76 -3.35 37.95 -10.87
CA ASN A 76 -2.34 36.98 -11.25
C ASN A 76 -2.68 35.64 -10.60
N ALA A 77 -3.03 34.61 -11.41
CA ALA A 77 -3.46 33.32 -10.91
C ALA A 77 -2.39 32.62 -10.06
N GLN A 78 -1.10 32.76 -10.41
CA GLN A 78 -0.02 32.15 -9.64
C GLN A 78 0.11 32.75 -8.25
N VAL A 79 0.00 34.08 -8.14
CA VAL A 79 0.03 34.77 -6.86
C VAL A 79 -1.14 34.36 -5.97
N VAL A 80 -2.35 34.30 -6.55
CA VAL A 80 -3.54 33.85 -5.81
C VAL A 80 -3.37 32.39 -5.37
N LEU A 81 -2.86 31.50 -6.23
CA LEU A 81 -2.61 30.12 -5.88
C LEU A 81 -1.59 29.98 -4.74
N ASN A 82 -0.51 30.76 -4.76
CA ASN A 82 0.48 30.78 -3.69
C ASN A 82 -0.11 31.28 -2.37
N GLN A 83 -0.98 32.31 -2.42
CA GLN A 83 -1.72 32.80 -1.25
C GLN A 83 -2.70 31.75 -0.70
N LEU A 84 -3.37 30.99 -1.58
CA LEU A 84 -4.24 29.89 -1.20
C LEU A 84 -3.45 28.78 -0.49
N TYR A 85 -2.28 28.38 -1.00
CA TYR A 85 -1.40 27.42 -0.32
C TYR A 85 -0.92 27.91 1.04
N LYS A 86 -0.64 29.21 1.19
CA LYS A 86 -0.15 29.78 2.44
C LYS A 86 -1.24 29.93 3.50
N HIS A 87 -2.45 30.30 3.11
CA HIS A 87 -3.51 30.70 4.05
C HIS A 87 -4.62 29.68 4.22
N THR A 88 -4.61 28.58 3.47
CA THR A 88 -5.65 27.54 3.52
C THR A 88 -5.07 26.14 3.62
N GLN A 89 -5.93 25.16 3.87
CA GLN A 89 -5.56 23.75 3.87
C GLN A 89 -5.35 23.17 2.46
N MET A 90 -5.24 24.00 1.40
CA MET A 90 -4.74 23.54 0.10
C MET A 90 -3.27 23.08 0.19
N GLN A 91 -2.54 23.55 1.16
CA GLN A 91 -1.27 22.97 1.60
C GLN A 91 -1.33 22.75 3.10
N ASP A 92 -0.98 21.54 3.53
CA ASP A 92 -0.96 21.18 4.94
C ASP A 92 0.24 20.29 5.27
N THR A 93 0.62 20.26 6.52
CA THR A 93 1.74 19.48 7.01
C THR A 93 1.23 18.22 7.69
N PHE A 94 1.63 17.06 7.19
CA PHE A 94 1.29 15.78 7.78
C PHE A 94 2.45 15.22 8.62
N GLY A 95 2.18 15.00 9.90
CA GLY A 95 3.13 14.36 10.81
C GLY A 95 3.09 12.84 10.68
N ILE A 96 4.21 12.22 10.34
CA ILE A 96 4.30 10.76 10.19
C ILE A 96 4.48 10.13 11.57
N ILE A 97 3.45 9.38 12.03
CA ILE A 97 3.48 8.60 13.26
C ILE A 97 2.96 7.20 12.92
N MET A 98 3.88 6.25 12.79
CA MET A 98 3.54 4.86 12.49
C MET A 98 3.49 4.06 13.79
N LEU A 99 2.29 3.98 14.38
CA LEU A 99 2.02 3.17 15.57
C LEU A 99 1.59 1.77 15.13
N ALA A 100 2.25 0.74 15.65
CA ALA A 100 1.91 -0.65 15.38
C ALA A 100 2.06 -1.51 16.64
N LEU A 101 1.36 -2.66 16.66
CA LEU A 101 1.54 -3.67 17.69
C LEU A 101 2.64 -4.64 17.25
N VAL A 102 3.69 -4.76 18.06
CA VAL A 102 4.73 -5.75 17.86
C VAL A 102 4.76 -6.69 19.08
N ASN A 103 4.42 -7.94 18.87
CA ASN A 103 4.28 -8.94 19.93
C ASN A 103 3.29 -8.49 21.03
N GLY A 104 2.17 -7.88 20.64
CA GLY A 104 1.14 -7.37 21.57
C GLY A 104 1.47 -6.05 22.25
N VAL A 105 2.65 -5.46 22.02
CA VAL A 105 3.09 -4.20 22.62
C VAL A 105 3.01 -3.08 21.60
N PRO A 106 2.32 -1.94 21.90
CA PRO A 106 2.26 -0.79 21.01
C PRO A 106 3.63 -0.09 20.95
N LYS A 107 4.14 0.11 19.72
CA LYS A 107 5.42 0.77 19.44
C LYS A 107 5.28 1.75 18.30
N ILE A 108 5.96 2.91 18.40
CA ILE A 108 6.13 3.81 17.25
C ILE A 108 7.36 3.34 16.49
N LEU A 109 7.15 2.97 15.24
CA LEU A 109 8.17 2.38 14.38
C LEU A 109 8.55 3.32 13.24
N THR A 110 9.76 3.15 12.73
CA THR A 110 10.15 3.69 11.42
C THR A 110 9.64 2.76 10.31
N LEU A 111 9.57 3.26 9.07
CA LEU A 111 9.19 2.44 7.91
C LEU A 111 10.07 1.19 7.79
N ARG A 112 11.38 1.33 7.97
CA ARG A 112 12.31 0.19 7.95
C ARG A 112 11.95 -0.86 8.99
N GLN A 113 11.73 -0.45 10.24
CA GLN A 113 11.36 -1.37 11.32
C GLN A 113 10.03 -2.11 11.04
N ILE A 114 9.05 -1.43 10.41
CA ILE A 114 7.79 -2.07 9.99
C ILE A 114 8.07 -3.16 8.94
N LEU A 115 8.91 -2.87 7.94
CA LEU A 115 9.29 -3.83 6.92
C LEU A 115 10.09 -5.00 7.51
N ASP A 116 11.03 -4.73 8.42
CA ASP A 116 11.81 -5.77 9.10
C ASP A 116 10.88 -6.69 9.92
N CYS A 117 9.94 -6.14 10.70
CA CYS A 117 8.94 -6.92 11.42
C CYS A 117 8.03 -7.75 10.50
N TYR A 118 7.64 -7.19 9.35
CA TYR A 118 6.83 -7.91 8.36
C TYR A 118 7.59 -9.09 7.76
N ILE A 119 8.85 -8.89 7.37
CA ILE A 119 9.70 -9.94 6.80
C ILE A 119 9.92 -11.07 7.81
N GLU A 120 10.22 -10.73 9.08
CA GLU A 120 10.39 -11.72 10.13
C GLU A 120 9.12 -12.54 10.38
N HIS A 121 7.96 -11.88 10.41
CA HIS A 121 6.67 -12.57 10.49
C HIS A 121 6.43 -13.51 9.30
N ARG A 122 6.74 -13.06 8.07
CA ARG A 122 6.60 -13.90 6.87
C ARG A 122 7.51 -15.14 6.95
N LYS A 123 8.75 -14.95 7.39
CA LYS A 123 9.72 -16.04 7.61
C LYS A 123 9.16 -17.06 8.58
N GLU A 124 8.67 -16.61 9.75
CA GLU A 124 8.06 -17.48 10.75
C GLU A 124 6.87 -18.28 10.21
N VAL A 125 5.98 -17.61 9.45
CA VAL A 125 4.81 -18.25 8.85
C VAL A 125 5.22 -19.31 7.83
N ILE A 126 6.20 -19.04 6.97
CA ILE A 126 6.69 -20.00 5.98
C ILE A 126 7.33 -21.22 6.68
N LEU A 127 8.18 -20.99 7.68
CA LEU A 127 8.79 -22.09 8.41
C LEU A 127 7.75 -22.98 9.10
N ARG A 128 6.74 -22.39 9.75
CA ARG A 128 5.66 -23.16 10.38
C ARG A 128 4.79 -23.91 9.36
N ARG A 129 4.47 -23.29 8.24
CA ARG A 129 3.73 -23.94 7.15
C ARG A 129 4.53 -25.11 6.58
N THR A 130 5.81 -24.89 6.27
CA THR A 130 6.69 -25.92 5.73
C THR A 130 6.86 -27.09 6.69
N GLN A 131 7.01 -26.83 8.00
CA GLN A 131 7.09 -27.88 9.02
C GLN A 131 5.78 -28.69 9.09
N PHE A 132 4.63 -28.01 9.07
CA PHE A 132 3.33 -28.70 9.07
C PHE A 132 3.14 -29.58 7.82
N ASP A 133 3.52 -29.09 6.66
CA ASP A 133 3.43 -29.85 5.41
C ASP A 133 4.41 -31.03 5.42
N LEU A 134 5.61 -30.85 5.99
CA LEU A 134 6.57 -31.93 6.16
C LEU A 134 6.04 -33.03 7.07
N ASP A 135 5.49 -32.68 8.23
CA ASP A 135 4.94 -33.65 9.18
C ASP A 135 3.78 -34.44 8.57
N LYS A 136 2.91 -33.74 7.81
CA LYS A 136 1.82 -34.38 7.08
C LYS A 136 2.30 -35.31 5.97
N ALA A 137 3.32 -34.90 5.21
CA ALA A 137 3.93 -35.72 4.15
C ALA A 137 4.62 -36.96 4.74
N LEU A 138 5.35 -36.81 5.84
CA LEU A 138 6.01 -37.92 6.55
C LEU A 138 4.98 -38.94 7.09
N ALA A 139 3.89 -38.46 7.71
CA ALA A 139 2.83 -39.32 8.20
C ALA A 139 2.18 -40.12 7.05
N ARG A 140 1.96 -39.51 5.90
CA ARG A 140 1.42 -40.19 4.71
C ARG A 140 2.40 -41.19 4.11
N ALA A 141 3.68 -40.78 3.96
CA ALA A 141 4.74 -41.63 3.46
C ALA A 141 4.93 -42.86 4.35
N HIS A 142 4.86 -42.71 5.65
CA HIS A 142 4.91 -43.82 6.63
C HIS A 142 3.81 -44.86 6.40
N ILE A 143 2.57 -44.40 6.15
CA ILE A 143 1.46 -45.32 5.80
C ILE A 143 1.73 -46.04 4.48
N LEU A 144 2.14 -45.32 3.44
CA LEU A 144 2.41 -45.91 2.11
C LEU A 144 3.56 -46.91 2.17
N GLU A 145 4.58 -46.68 2.98
CA GLU A 145 5.69 -47.63 3.20
C GLU A 145 5.16 -48.92 3.78
N GLY A 146 4.28 -48.89 4.79
CA GLY A 146 3.62 -50.09 5.32
C GLY A 146 2.77 -50.82 4.26
N LEU A 147 1.99 -50.05 3.45
CA LEU A 147 1.19 -50.63 2.38
C LEU A 147 2.08 -51.26 1.29
N LYS A 148 3.23 -50.69 0.96
CA LYS A 148 4.20 -51.26 0.03
C LYS A 148 4.75 -52.59 0.53
N ILE A 149 5.17 -52.66 1.82
CA ILE A 149 5.62 -53.92 2.46
C ILE A 149 4.53 -55.00 2.36
N ALA A 150 3.27 -54.61 2.63
CA ALA A 150 2.15 -55.54 2.56
C ALA A 150 1.86 -56.02 1.16
N LEU A 151 1.96 -55.17 0.12
CA LEU A 151 1.75 -55.52 -1.28
C LEU A 151 2.88 -56.40 -1.84
N ASP A 152 4.10 -56.20 -1.36
CA ASP A 152 5.24 -57.06 -1.72
C ASP A 152 5.17 -58.47 -1.10
N ASN A 153 4.42 -58.64 0.02
CA ASN A 153 4.25 -59.89 0.73
C ASN A 153 2.78 -60.30 0.88
N ILE A 154 1.97 -60.03 -0.18
CA ILE A 154 0.51 -60.05 -0.08
C ILE A 154 -0.06 -61.41 0.32
N ASP A 155 0.52 -62.51 -0.16
CA ASP A 155 0.04 -63.88 0.13
C ASP A 155 0.22 -64.19 1.63
N GLU A 156 1.37 -63.84 2.23
CA GLU A 156 1.64 -64.02 3.64
C GLU A 156 0.74 -63.13 4.50
N VAL A 157 0.52 -61.87 4.10
CA VAL A 157 -0.43 -60.96 4.76
C VAL A 157 -1.85 -61.53 4.77
N ILE A 158 -2.35 -62.08 3.66
CA ILE A 158 -3.68 -62.72 3.60
C ILE A 158 -3.71 -63.96 4.49
N GLU A 159 -2.67 -64.78 4.51
CA GLU A 159 -2.61 -65.95 5.35
C GLU A 159 -2.66 -65.61 6.86
N ILE A 160 -1.88 -64.59 7.29
CA ILE A 160 -1.92 -64.07 8.64
C ILE A 160 -3.33 -63.58 9.03
N ILE A 161 -3.96 -62.77 8.18
CA ILE A 161 -5.30 -62.23 8.46
C ILE A 161 -6.34 -63.36 8.55
N ARG A 162 -6.30 -64.36 7.66
CA ARG A 162 -7.25 -65.48 7.64
C ARG A 162 -7.07 -66.45 8.80
N SER A 163 -5.82 -66.67 9.25
CA SER A 163 -5.50 -67.54 10.39
C SER A 163 -5.64 -66.89 11.76
N SER A 164 -5.86 -65.60 11.79
CA SER A 164 -6.03 -64.80 13.04
C SER A 164 -7.49 -64.77 13.45
N TYR A 165 -7.75 -64.83 14.74
CA TYR A 165 -9.10 -64.69 15.31
C TYR A 165 -9.40 -63.25 15.70
N ASP A 166 -8.45 -62.61 16.39
CA ASP A 166 -8.55 -61.19 16.81
C ASP A 166 -7.18 -60.52 16.92
N ASP A 167 -6.10 -61.24 16.70
CA ASP A 167 -4.69 -60.85 16.88
C ASP A 167 -3.96 -60.50 15.56
N ALA A 168 -4.69 -60.30 14.49
CA ALA A 168 -4.13 -60.05 13.15
C ALA A 168 -3.18 -58.85 13.12
N LYS A 169 -3.55 -57.76 13.79
CA LYS A 169 -2.74 -56.53 13.89
C LYS A 169 -1.40 -56.79 14.55
N GLU A 170 -1.39 -57.42 15.71
CA GLU A 170 -0.19 -57.71 16.48
C GLU A 170 0.74 -58.67 15.70
N ARG A 171 0.19 -59.66 15.03
CA ARG A 171 0.97 -60.58 14.18
C ARG A 171 1.60 -59.91 13.00
N LEU A 172 0.88 -58.99 12.30
CA LEU A 172 1.45 -58.20 11.21
C LEU A 172 2.56 -57.27 11.69
N MET A 173 2.35 -56.59 12.83
CA MET A 173 3.38 -55.75 13.44
C MET A 173 4.64 -56.54 13.76
N LYS A 174 4.52 -57.70 14.41
CA LYS A 174 5.64 -58.54 14.81
C LYS A 174 6.35 -59.15 13.60
N ARG A 175 5.61 -59.57 12.59
CA ARG A 175 6.18 -60.26 11.41
C ARG A 175 6.95 -59.34 10.49
N PHE A 176 6.39 -58.13 10.21
CA PHE A 176 6.94 -57.18 9.22
C PHE A 176 7.60 -55.97 9.87
N GLY A 177 7.65 -55.85 11.20
CA GLY A 177 8.21 -54.71 11.87
C GLY A 177 7.39 -53.43 11.68
N LEU A 178 6.08 -53.56 11.45
CA LEU A 178 5.18 -52.42 11.16
C LEU A 178 4.77 -51.67 12.43
N SER A 179 4.51 -50.40 12.28
CA SER A 179 3.91 -49.62 13.35
C SER A 179 2.40 -49.92 13.47
N ASP A 180 1.81 -49.53 14.60
CA ASP A 180 0.40 -49.69 14.87
C ASP A 180 -0.48 -49.04 13.73
N ILE A 181 -0.11 -47.86 13.29
CA ILE A 181 -0.81 -47.12 12.22
C ILE A 181 -0.67 -47.83 10.87
N GLN A 182 0.50 -48.35 10.55
CA GLN A 182 0.74 -49.12 9.33
C GLN A 182 -0.09 -50.40 9.30
N ALA A 183 -0.01 -51.19 10.41
CA ALA A 183 -0.77 -52.44 10.51
C ALA A 183 -2.29 -52.20 10.43
N GLN A 184 -2.81 -51.15 11.07
CA GLN A 184 -4.21 -50.77 10.96
C GLN A 184 -4.58 -50.41 9.50
N SER A 185 -3.74 -49.62 8.82
CA SER A 185 -3.99 -49.21 7.43
C SER A 185 -3.99 -50.42 6.46
N ILE A 186 -3.22 -51.47 6.76
CA ILE A 186 -3.22 -52.73 5.99
C ILE A 186 -4.54 -53.48 6.24
N LEU A 187 -5.02 -53.58 7.47
CA LEU A 187 -6.31 -54.24 7.79
C LEU A 187 -7.49 -53.51 7.15
N ASP A 188 -7.45 -52.18 7.07
CA ASP A 188 -8.49 -51.35 6.47
C ASP A 188 -8.40 -51.31 4.94
N MET A 189 -7.40 -51.99 4.34
CA MET A 189 -7.19 -51.99 2.90
C MET A 189 -8.28 -52.75 2.15
N ARG A 190 -8.84 -52.14 1.10
CA ARG A 190 -9.88 -52.76 0.29
C ARG A 190 -9.25 -53.76 -0.70
N LEU A 191 -9.95 -54.88 -0.98
CA LEU A 191 -9.50 -55.89 -1.94
C LEU A 191 -9.16 -55.30 -3.34
N LYS A 192 -9.83 -54.23 -3.75
CA LYS A 192 -9.53 -53.50 -4.99
C LYS A 192 -8.10 -52.94 -5.02
N THR A 193 -7.52 -52.61 -3.87
CA THR A 193 -6.15 -52.04 -3.74
C THR A 193 -5.08 -53.08 -4.09
N LEU A 194 -5.40 -54.37 -4.11
CA LEU A 194 -4.50 -55.44 -4.47
C LEU A 194 -4.24 -55.56 -5.98
N SER A 195 -4.94 -54.80 -6.82
CA SER A 195 -4.75 -54.84 -8.27
C SER A 195 -3.40 -54.18 -8.67
N GLY A 196 -2.76 -54.69 -9.72
CA GLY A 196 -1.49 -54.16 -10.22
C GLY A 196 -1.49 -52.64 -10.50
N LEU A 197 -2.62 -52.14 -11.03
CA LEU A 197 -2.78 -50.70 -11.27
C LEU A 197 -2.77 -49.85 -9.98
N GLN A 198 -3.29 -50.39 -8.89
CA GLN A 198 -3.31 -49.66 -7.61
C GLN A 198 -1.93 -49.74 -6.94
N ARG A 199 -1.21 -50.82 -7.11
CA ARG A 199 0.20 -50.94 -6.65
C ARG A 199 1.06 -49.87 -7.28
N GLU A 200 0.98 -49.68 -8.60
CA GLU A 200 1.72 -48.64 -9.32
C GLU A 200 1.36 -47.23 -8.82
N LYS A 201 0.08 -46.97 -8.51
CA LYS A 201 -0.33 -45.69 -7.95
C LYS A 201 0.27 -45.42 -6.55
N ILE A 202 0.29 -46.45 -5.71
CA ILE A 202 0.89 -46.35 -4.36
C ILE A 202 2.39 -46.05 -4.48
N GLU A 203 3.07 -46.73 -5.40
CA GLU A 203 4.49 -46.51 -5.62
C GLU A 203 4.81 -45.11 -6.17
N ASN A 204 4.01 -44.64 -7.12
CA ASN A 204 4.14 -43.27 -7.65
C ASN A 204 3.87 -42.20 -6.60
N GLU A 205 2.78 -42.36 -5.80
CA GLU A 205 2.46 -41.45 -4.67
C GLU A 205 3.62 -41.44 -3.64
N TYR A 206 4.19 -42.60 -3.33
CA TYR A 206 5.31 -42.67 -2.40
C TYR A 206 6.54 -41.92 -2.94
N ASN A 207 6.87 -42.09 -4.20
CA ASN A 207 8.01 -41.45 -4.83
C ASN A 207 7.83 -39.90 -4.91
N GLU A 208 6.63 -39.44 -5.26
CA GLU A 208 6.28 -38.01 -5.26
C GLU A 208 6.40 -37.41 -3.86
N LEU A 209 5.89 -38.13 -2.84
CA LEU A 209 6.02 -37.69 -1.45
C LEU A 209 7.47 -37.64 -0.97
N MET A 210 8.31 -38.59 -1.37
CA MET A 210 9.73 -38.57 -1.00
C MET A 210 10.46 -37.37 -1.60
N GLN A 211 10.14 -37.00 -2.86
CA GLN A 211 10.66 -35.78 -3.47
C GLN A 211 10.17 -34.53 -2.76
N LEU A 212 8.87 -34.48 -2.41
CA LEU A 212 8.31 -33.38 -1.64
C LEU A 212 8.96 -33.24 -0.25
N ILE A 213 9.15 -34.35 0.46
CA ILE A 213 9.80 -34.37 1.78
C ILE A 213 11.23 -33.83 1.67
N ALA A 214 11.99 -34.24 0.66
CA ALA A 214 13.33 -33.73 0.43
C ALA A 214 13.32 -32.21 0.21
N HIS A 215 12.44 -31.72 -0.66
CA HIS A 215 12.29 -30.30 -0.93
C HIS A 215 11.88 -29.49 0.30
N LEU A 216 10.91 -29.98 1.09
CA LEU A 216 10.49 -29.29 2.33
C LEU A 216 11.61 -29.23 3.37
N ARG A 217 12.44 -30.29 3.47
CA ARG A 217 13.63 -30.30 4.33
C ARG A 217 14.67 -29.28 3.86
N ASP A 218 14.88 -29.16 2.55
CA ASP A 218 15.80 -28.17 1.98
C ASP A 218 15.36 -26.74 2.31
N ILE A 219 14.04 -26.44 2.22
CA ILE A 219 13.50 -25.14 2.62
C ILE A 219 13.77 -24.85 4.09
N LEU A 220 13.52 -25.82 4.98
CA LEU A 220 13.75 -25.65 6.41
C LEU A 220 15.24 -25.48 6.78
N ALA A 221 16.14 -26.05 5.98
CA ALA A 221 17.58 -25.96 6.19
C ALA A 221 18.22 -24.71 5.58
N SER A 222 17.53 -24.00 4.67
CA SER A 222 18.10 -22.90 3.90
C SER A 222 17.32 -21.60 4.07
N GLU A 223 17.86 -20.66 4.79
CA GLU A 223 17.29 -19.32 4.94
C GLU A 223 17.11 -18.61 3.56
N LYS A 224 18.02 -18.86 2.62
CA LYS A 224 17.94 -18.32 1.27
C LYS A 224 16.66 -18.77 0.56
N LEU A 225 16.33 -20.06 0.63
CA LEU A 225 15.09 -20.59 -0.01
C LEU A 225 13.84 -19.97 0.62
N VAL A 226 13.84 -19.73 1.93
CA VAL A 226 12.72 -19.05 2.60
C VAL A 226 12.54 -17.62 2.04
N PHE A 227 13.63 -16.88 1.85
CA PHE A 227 13.57 -15.54 1.26
C PHE A 227 13.16 -15.55 -0.21
N ASP A 228 13.60 -16.55 -0.98
CA ASP A 228 13.19 -16.70 -2.38
C ASP A 228 11.66 -16.94 -2.47
N ILE A 229 11.10 -17.78 -1.60
CA ILE A 229 9.64 -17.99 -1.50
C ILE A 229 8.91 -16.68 -1.14
N ILE A 230 9.41 -15.93 -0.14
CA ILE A 230 8.82 -14.64 0.23
C ILE A 230 8.79 -13.69 -0.96
N LYS A 231 9.90 -13.63 -1.71
CA LYS A 231 10.03 -12.78 -2.89
C LYS A 231 9.07 -13.17 -4.00
N GLU A 232 8.93 -14.46 -4.29
CA GLU A 232 8.00 -14.97 -5.32
C GLU A 232 6.56 -14.63 -4.96
N GLU A 233 6.12 -14.91 -3.72
CA GLU A 233 4.77 -14.58 -3.26
C GLU A 233 4.48 -13.08 -3.31
N LEU A 234 5.45 -12.23 -2.97
CA LEU A 234 5.30 -10.77 -3.04
C LEU A 234 5.25 -10.26 -4.48
N ILE A 235 6.01 -10.86 -5.40
CA ILE A 235 5.95 -10.53 -6.83
C ILE A 235 4.59 -10.92 -7.41
N GLU A 236 4.04 -12.07 -7.03
CA GLU A 236 2.70 -12.48 -7.44
C GLU A 236 1.63 -11.48 -6.99
N ILE A 237 1.66 -11.07 -5.72
CA ILE A 237 0.75 -10.07 -5.17
C ILE A 237 0.91 -8.73 -5.90
N LYS A 238 2.15 -8.28 -6.14
CA LYS A 238 2.42 -7.06 -6.89
C LYS A 238 1.86 -7.11 -8.30
N THR A 239 1.97 -8.24 -8.98
CA THR A 239 1.48 -8.40 -10.36
C THR A 239 -0.04 -8.39 -10.43
N LYS A 240 -0.71 -9.00 -9.43
CA LYS A 240 -2.19 -9.09 -9.40
C LYS A 240 -2.88 -7.81 -8.90
N PHE A 241 -2.28 -7.11 -7.96
CA PHE A 241 -2.93 -6.04 -7.19
C PHE A 241 -2.13 -4.73 -7.18
N GLY A 242 -0.98 -4.68 -7.87
CA GLY A 242 -0.19 -3.46 -7.94
C GLY A 242 -0.89 -2.41 -8.78
N ASP A 243 -0.99 -1.20 -8.25
CA ASP A 243 -1.50 0.00 -8.90
C ASP A 243 -0.47 1.12 -8.82
N ASP A 244 -0.68 2.17 -9.61
CA ASP A 244 0.20 3.32 -9.64
C ASP A 244 0.02 4.20 -8.39
N ARG A 245 1.09 4.89 -8.01
CA ARG A 245 1.05 5.86 -6.91
C ARG A 245 0.13 7.03 -7.28
N LEU A 246 -0.92 7.26 -6.48
CA LEU A 246 -1.84 8.39 -6.68
C LEU A 246 -1.20 9.74 -6.31
N THR A 247 -0.38 9.77 -5.24
CA THR A 247 0.27 11.01 -4.78
C THR A 247 1.61 11.20 -5.48
N LYS A 248 1.78 12.30 -6.21
CA LYS A 248 3.04 12.67 -6.87
C LYS A 248 4.07 13.12 -5.83
N ILE A 249 5.30 12.67 -5.97
CA ILE A 249 6.43 13.15 -5.17
C ILE A 249 7.14 14.22 -5.97
N ILE A 250 7.14 15.45 -5.47
CA ILE A 250 7.84 16.59 -6.07
C ILE A 250 9.00 17.02 -5.18
N PRO A 251 10.04 17.65 -5.72
CA PRO A 251 11.08 18.28 -4.92
C PRO A 251 10.47 19.28 -3.94
N ALA A 252 11.06 19.40 -2.74
CA ALA A 252 10.64 20.41 -1.79
C ALA A 252 10.96 21.79 -2.39
N GLU A 253 9.91 22.51 -2.78
CA GLU A 253 10.04 23.95 -3.01
C GLU A 253 10.22 24.61 -1.64
N GLY A 254 11.14 25.58 -1.55
CA GLY A 254 11.37 26.34 -0.31
C GLY A 254 10.07 26.98 0.22
N GLU A 255 10.15 27.60 1.40
CA GLU A 255 9.04 28.44 1.87
C GLU A 255 8.81 29.55 0.83
N PHE A 256 7.52 29.90 0.61
CA PHE A 256 7.15 31.01 -0.27
C PHE A 256 7.87 32.26 0.15
N LEU A 257 8.70 32.82 -0.74
CA LEU A 257 9.30 34.10 -0.53
C LEU A 257 8.21 35.18 -0.51
N VAL A 258 8.49 36.30 0.14
CA VAL A 258 7.53 37.42 0.18
C VAL A 258 7.21 37.90 -1.24
N GLU A 259 8.19 37.84 -2.14
CA GLU A 259 8.07 38.18 -3.56
C GLU A 259 7.05 37.32 -4.29
N ASP A 260 6.94 36.01 -3.98
CA ASP A 260 5.99 35.07 -4.61
C ASP A 260 4.53 35.36 -4.27
N LEU A 261 4.31 36.19 -3.26
CA LEU A 261 2.97 36.55 -2.74
C LEU A 261 2.55 37.95 -3.15
N ILE A 262 3.44 38.72 -3.77
CA ILE A 262 3.22 40.11 -4.16
C ILE A 262 2.99 40.15 -5.68
N LYS A 263 1.93 40.86 -6.10
CA LYS A 263 1.68 41.09 -7.52
C LYS A 263 2.81 41.95 -8.10
N GLU A 264 3.39 41.52 -9.21
CA GLU A 264 4.28 42.35 -10.00
C GLU A 264 3.47 43.48 -10.65
N GLU A 265 3.77 44.73 -10.27
CA GLU A 265 3.08 45.90 -10.77
C GLU A 265 4.07 47.03 -11.07
N GLN A 266 3.74 47.82 -12.08
CA GLN A 266 4.50 49.04 -12.36
C GLN A 266 4.23 50.07 -11.27
N THR A 267 5.29 50.51 -10.62
CA THR A 267 5.20 51.46 -9.50
C THR A 267 6.05 52.69 -9.77
N VAL A 268 5.59 53.81 -9.25
CA VAL A 268 6.35 55.06 -9.24
C VAL A 268 6.95 55.23 -7.87
N ILE A 269 8.26 55.46 -7.84
CA ILE A 269 9.00 55.80 -6.61
C ILE A 269 9.16 57.32 -6.57
N ALA A 270 8.52 57.95 -5.61
CA ALA A 270 8.69 59.38 -5.33
C ALA A 270 9.73 59.58 -4.22
N LEU A 271 10.80 60.34 -4.56
CA LEU A 271 11.83 60.78 -3.61
C LEU A 271 11.66 62.27 -3.36
N THR A 272 11.45 62.66 -2.09
CA THR A 272 11.36 64.08 -1.73
C THR A 272 12.70 64.67 -1.52
N HIS A 273 12.80 65.99 -1.60
CA HIS A 273 14.04 66.76 -1.35
C HIS A 273 14.61 66.49 0.06
N PHE A 274 13.77 66.12 1.03
CA PHE A 274 14.16 65.77 2.40
C PHE A 274 14.56 64.32 2.60
N GLY A 275 14.69 63.52 1.50
CA GLY A 275 15.12 62.11 1.57
C GLY A 275 14.04 61.09 1.91
N TYR A 276 12.76 61.48 1.94
CA TYR A 276 11.69 60.50 2.11
C TYR A 276 11.38 59.80 0.80
N ILE A 277 11.28 58.45 0.86
CA ILE A 277 10.90 57.59 -0.28
C ILE A 277 9.46 57.08 -0.07
N LYS A 278 8.65 57.17 -1.12
CA LYS A 278 7.31 56.61 -1.17
C LYS A 278 7.11 55.81 -2.47
N ARG A 279 6.64 54.58 -2.35
CA ARG A 279 6.19 53.74 -3.47
C ARG A 279 4.70 53.95 -3.70
N MET A 280 4.29 54.15 -4.95
CA MET A 280 2.88 54.29 -5.34
C MET A 280 2.62 53.55 -6.64
N PRO A 281 1.43 52.88 -6.82
CA PRO A 281 1.02 52.35 -8.09
C PRO A 281 0.94 53.46 -9.16
N ILE A 282 1.27 53.11 -10.41
CA ILE A 282 1.28 54.06 -11.51
C ILE A 282 -0.12 54.70 -11.73
N ASP A 283 -1.18 53.94 -11.44
CA ASP A 283 -2.58 54.39 -11.56
C ASP A 283 -2.95 55.54 -10.61
N THR A 284 -2.13 55.77 -9.59
CA THR A 284 -2.31 56.93 -8.67
C THR A 284 -2.06 58.25 -9.42
N TYR A 285 -1.23 58.22 -10.47
CA TYR A 285 -0.91 59.36 -11.30
C TYR A 285 -1.88 59.50 -12.45
N LYS A 286 -3.12 59.98 -12.19
CA LYS A 286 -4.09 60.31 -13.22
C LYS A 286 -3.83 61.69 -13.76
N SER A 287 -3.96 61.88 -15.08
CA SER A 287 -3.88 63.21 -15.67
C SER A 287 -4.99 64.10 -15.11
N GLN A 288 -4.60 65.23 -14.52
CA GLN A 288 -5.56 66.17 -13.94
C GLN A 288 -5.91 67.21 -14.99
N ARG A 289 -7.21 67.57 -15.05
CA ARG A 289 -7.70 68.69 -15.86
C ARG A 289 -7.55 70.00 -15.06
N ARG A 290 -7.68 71.15 -15.76
CA ARG A 290 -7.64 72.47 -15.11
C ARG A 290 -8.58 72.53 -13.90
N GLY A 291 -8.05 72.89 -12.71
CA GLY A 291 -8.79 72.95 -11.45
C GLY A 291 -8.62 71.73 -10.53
N GLY A 292 -7.82 70.74 -10.86
CA GLY A 292 -7.47 69.61 -9.99
C GLY A 292 -6.67 70.06 -8.73
N LYS A 293 -6.89 69.39 -7.59
CA LYS A 293 -6.26 69.75 -6.28
C LYS A 293 -4.84 69.16 -6.10
N GLY A 294 -4.24 68.61 -7.12
CA GLY A 294 -2.97 67.86 -7.01
C GLY A 294 -3.16 66.48 -6.42
N ILE A 295 -2.11 65.66 -6.46
CA ILE A 295 -2.03 64.30 -5.85
C ILE A 295 -1.29 64.40 -4.54
#